data_015d970c46a20aef16ba574b41411e19
#
_entry.id   015d970c46a20aef16ba574b41411e19
#
_cell.length_a   1.000
_cell.length_b   1.000
_cell.length_c   1.000
_cell.angle_alpha   90.00
_cell.angle_beta   90.00
_cell.angle_gamma   90.00
#
_symmetry.space_group_name_H-M   'P 1'
#
loop_
_entity.id
_entity.type
_entity.pdbx_description
1 polymer ?
#
loop_
_entity_poly.entity_id
_entity_poly.type
_entity_poly.pdbx_seq_one_letter_code
_entity_poly.pdbx_strand_id
1 'polypeptide(L)'
;MNDEKNISGLIHHLSRQLNNASNKKWTAIGYPDIRTTHVSILLRIQSKEMNHNLLSKELGLSRQGLSKMKHELIENGYLTTAPNESNKKSALLVLTKKGSHFLEDFKKANIDLERAFIKMLGKEEFNHFKSCLLVLDEFFKTSRNE
;
A
#
# COMPACT_ATOMS: atom_id res chain seq x y z
N MET A 1 -7.46 24.98 -21.01
CA MET A 1 -8.11 24.12 -19.98
C MET A 1 -7.12 24.01 -18.84
N ASN A 2 -7.52 24.42 -17.63
CA ASN A 2 -6.61 24.33 -16.46
C ASN A 2 -6.24 22.87 -16.24
N ASP A 3 -4.97 22.51 -16.36
CA ASP A 3 -4.48 21.13 -16.23
C ASP A 3 -4.85 20.48 -14.88
N GLU A 4 -5.10 21.28 -13.85
CA GLU A 4 -5.52 20.82 -12.53
C GLU A 4 -6.98 20.31 -12.46
N LYS A 5 -7.81 20.57 -13.49
CA LYS A 5 -9.23 20.15 -13.52
C LYS A 5 -9.50 18.95 -14.43
N ASN A 6 -8.49 18.45 -15.15
CA ASN A 6 -8.65 17.21 -15.89
C ASN A 6 -8.61 16.00 -14.95
N ILE A 7 -9.14 14.85 -15.41
CA ILE A 7 -9.24 13.65 -14.56
C ILE A 7 -7.90 13.16 -14.02
N SER A 8 -6.84 13.23 -14.81
CA SER A 8 -5.49 12.83 -14.40
C SER A 8 -4.95 13.74 -13.29
N GLY A 9 -5.09 15.05 -13.44
CA GLY A 9 -4.70 16.03 -12.44
C GLY A 9 -5.47 15.88 -11.13
N LEU A 10 -6.78 15.64 -11.20
CA LEU A 10 -7.62 15.39 -10.01
C LEU A 10 -7.19 14.11 -9.27
N ILE A 11 -6.99 13.02 -9.98
CA ILE A 11 -6.53 11.75 -9.38
C ILE A 11 -5.17 11.94 -8.71
N HIS A 12 -4.22 12.58 -9.40
CA HIS A 12 -2.89 12.84 -8.85
C HIS A 12 -2.94 13.74 -7.60
N HIS A 13 -3.73 14.81 -7.67
CA HIS A 13 -3.91 15.72 -6.53
C HIS A 13 -4.53 15.02 -5.31
N LEU A 14 -5.63 14.29 -5.51
CA LEU A 14 -6.30 13.53 -4.44
C LEU A 14 -5.38 12.47 -3.85
N SER A 15 -4.65 11.73 -4.66
CA SER A 15 -3.67 10.73 -4.21
C SER A 15 -2.60 11.37 -3.32
N ARG A 16 -2.06 12.52 -3.72
CA ARG A 16 -1.07 13.26 -2.92
C ARG A 16 -1.65 13.73 -1.59
N GLN A 17 -2.86 14.28 -1.58
CA GLN A 17 -3.53 14.71 -0.35
C GLN A 17 -3.78 13.55 0.61
N LEU A 18 -4.27 12.43 0.08
CA LEU A 18 -4.51 11.23 0.86
C LEU A 18 -3.19 10.67 1.47
N ASN A 19 -2.12 10.61 0.68
CA ASN A 19 -0.80 10.17 1.14
C ASN A 19 -0.25 11.07 2.26
N ASN A 20 -0.39 12.38 2.11
CA ASN A 20 0.06 13.34 3.12
C ASN A 20 -0.74 13.20 4.43
N ALA A 21 -2.05 13.08 4.33
CA ALA A 21 -2.92 12.87 5.50
C ALA A 21 -2.61 11.55 6.22
N SER A 22 -2.42 10.47 5.46
CA SER A 22 -2.04 9.15 5.98
C SER A 22 -0.70 9.18 6.70
N ASN A 23 0.32 9.76 6.08
CA ASN A 23 1.66 9.85 6.69
C ASN A 23 1.64 10.66 8.00
N LYS A 24 0.89 11.77 8.06
CA LYS A 24 0.71 12.54 9.30
C LYS A 24 0.01 11.72 10.39
N LYS A 25 -1.04 10.99 10.03
CA LYS A 25 -1.79 10.15 10.96
C LYS A 25 -0.90 9.04 11.54
N TRP A 26 -0.12 8.36 10.70
CA TRP A 26 0.75 7.27 11.16
C TRP A 26 1.88 7.77 12.05
N THR A 27 2.48 8.93 11.72
CA THR A 27 3.46 9.56 12.61
C THR A 27 2.84 9.86 13.98
N ALA A 28 1.62 10.40 14.03
CA ALA A 28 0.94 10.75 15.26
C ALA A 28 0.61 9.54 16.16
N ILE A 29 0.40 8.35 15.56
CA ILE A 29 0.10 7.12 16.31
C ILE A 29 1.31 6.20 16.53
N GLY A 30 2.52 6.69 16.27
CA GLY A 30 3.76 5.99 16.64
C GLY A 30 4.46 5.24 15.50
N TYR A 31 4.11 5.52 14.23
CA TYR A 31 4.77 4.92 13.05
C TYR A 31 5.40 5.99 12.13
N PRO A 32 6.38 6.77 12.62
CA PRO A 32 6.99 7.87 11.86
C PRO A 32 7.77 7.39 10.63
N ASP A 33 8.19 6.12 10.62
CA ASP A 33 9.03 5.53 9.59
C ASP A 33 8.22 4.93 8.42
N ILE A 34 6.89 4.80 8.58
CA ILE A 34 6.01 4.24 7.55
C ILE A 34 5.56 5.31 6.56
N ARG A 35 5.59 4.94 5.29
CA ARG A 35 5.03 5.69 4.17
C ARG A 35 4.04 4.82 3.40
N THR A 36 3.19 5.45 2.59
CA THR A 36 2.17 4.73 1.78
C THR A 36 2.78 3.64 0.88
N THR A 37 3.98 3.87 0.36
CA THR A 37 4.71 2.87 -0.45
C THR A 37 5.07 1.61 0.33
N HIS A 38 5.39 1.73 1.63
CA HIS A 38 5.68 0.59 2.51
C HIS A 38 4.45 -0.28 2.76
N VAL A 39 3.26 0.35 2.82
CA VAL A 39 1.99 -0.36 3.10
C VAL A 39 1.72 -1.44 2.07
N SER A 40 1.94 -1.16 0.79
CA SER A 40 1.74 -2.15 -0.29
C SER A 40 2.59 -3.40 -0.09
N ILE A 41 3.83 -3.22 0.37
CA ILE A 41 4.74 -4.33 0.68
C ILE A 41 4.21 -5.14 1.87
N LEU A 42 3.86 -4.47 2.96
CA LEU A 42 3.38 -5.13 4.18
C LEU A 42 2.08 -5.90 3.94
N LEU A 43 1.12 -5.32 3.21
CA LEU A 43 -0.15 -5.97 2.85
C LEU A 43 0.09 -7.21 1.99
N ARG A 44 1.02 -7.15 1.05
CA ARG A 44 1.32 -8.28 0.18
C ARG A 44 1.96 -9.42 0.96
N ILE A 45 2.89 -9.12 1.85
CA ILE A 45 3.54 -10.12 2.72
C ILE A 45 2.54 -10.72 3.72
N GLN A 46 1.58 -9.94 4.24
CA GLN A 46 0.51 -10.45 5.10
C GLN A 46 -0.36 -11.50 4.40
N SER A 47 -0.65 -11.29 3.11
CA SER A 47 -1.49 -12.20 2.34
C SER A 47 -0.80 -13.50 1.97
N LYS A 48 0.52 -13.47 1.79
CA LYS A 48 1.32 -14.61 1.37
C LYS A 48 2.80 -14.34 1.64
N GLU A 49 3.49 -15.30 2.23
CA GLU A 49 4.96 -15.27 2.35
C GLU A 49 5.62 -15.19 0.97
N MET A 50 6.56 -14.28 0.80
CA MET A 50 7.18 -14.00 -0.49
C MET A 50 8.68 -13.79 -0.35
N ASN A 51 9.41 -14.20 -1.40
CA ASN A 51 10.78 -13.76 -1.59
C ASN A 51 10.82 -12.42 -2.35
N HIS A 52 12.00 -11.79 -2.38
CA HIS A 52 12.21 -10.50 -3.02
C HIS A 52 11.79 -10.47 -4.49
N ASN A 53 12.12 -11.50 -5.26
CA ASN A 53 11.85 -11.52 -6.71
C ASN A 53 10.34 -11.60 -7.01
N LEU A 54 9.61 -12.43 -6.29
CA LEU A 54 8.16 -12.54 -6.45
C LEU A 54 7.47 -11.24 -6.05
N LEU A 55 7.88 -10.64 -4.93
CA LEU A 55 7.32 -9.37 -4.45
C LEU A 55 7.57 -8.22 -5.44
N SER A 56 8.78 -8.12 -6.01
CA SER A 56 9.12 -7.14 -7.05
C SER A 56 8.20 -7.28 -8.28
N LYS A 57 7.99 -8.49 -8.74
CA LYS A 57 7.11 -8.79 -9.88
C LYS A 57 5.65 -8.42 -9.59
N GLU A 58 5.13 -8.84 -8.44
CA GLU A 58 3.72 -8.61 -8.09
C GLU A 58 3.39 -7.13 -7.86
N LEU A 59 4.32 -6.37 -7.28
CA LEU A 59 4.13 -4.94 -7.04
C LEU A 59 4.51 -4.06 -8.24
N GLY A 60 5.13 -4.63 -9.28
CA GLY A 60 5.62 -3.86 -10.42
C GLY A 60 6.71 -2.87 -10.06
N LEU A 61 7.48 -3.14 -9.02
CA LEU A 61 8.58 -2.32 -8.54
C LEU A 61 9.91 -2.78 -9.12
N SER A 62 10.84 -1.85 -9.34
CA SER A 62 12.21 -2.22 -9.67
C SER A 62 12.86 -2.97 -8.50
N ARG A 63 13.78 -3.89 -8.80
CA ARG A 63 14.52 -4.63 -7.76
C ARG A 63 15.25 -3.69 -6.80
N GLN A 64 15.84 -2.62 -7.31
CA GLN A 64 16.56 -1.61 -6.51
C GLN A 64 15.62 -0.81 -5.62
N GLY A 65 14.47 -0.34 -6.15
CA GLY A 65 13.46 0.38 -5.38
C GLY A 65 12.88 -0.48 -4.25
N LEU A 66 12.55 -1.74 -4.55
CA LEU A 66 12.09 -2.68 -3.53
C LEU A 66 13.18 -2.99 -2.49
N SER A 67 14.46 -3.14 -2.90
CA SER A 67 15.57 -3.36 -1.97
C SER A 67 15.70 -2.26 -0.94
N LYS A 68 15.59 -1.00 -1.36
CA LYS A 68 15.63 0.15 -0.45
C LYS A 68 14.48 0.11 0.55
N MET A 69 13.25 -0.01 0.08
CA MET A 69 12.05 -0.05 0.94
C MET A 69 12.06 -1.24 1.89
N LYS A 70 12.48 -2.42 1.42
CA LYS A 70 12.66 -3.61 2.25
C LYS A 70 13.67 -3.37 3.36
N HIS A 71 14.81 -2.77 3.04
CA HIS A 71 15.85 -2.45 4.01
C HIS A 71 15.32 -1.52 5.10
N GLU A 72 14.66 -0.43 4.72
CA GLU A 72 14.01 0.49 5.65
C GLU A 72 12.99 -0.21 6.57
N LEU A 73 12.17 -1.12 6.02
CA LEU A 73 11.19 -1.87 6.81
C LEU A 73 11.83 -2.88 7.78
N ILE A 74 12.95 -3.49 7.41
CA ILE A 74 13.69 -4.41 8.29
C ILE A 74 14.41 -3.61 9.38
N GLU A 75 15.12 -2.54 9.04
CA GLU A 75 15.81 -1.69 10.02
C GLU A 75 14.86 -1.11 11.06
N ASN A 76 13.67 -0.69 10.63
CA ASN A 76 12.65 -0.15 11.54
C ASN A 76 11.80 -1.24 12.22
N GLY A 77 12.12 -2.52 12.01
CA GLY A 77 11.53 -3.64 12.73
C GLY A 77 10.11 -4.04 12.30
N TYR A 78 9.66 -3.69 11.10
CA TYR A 78 8.34 -4.11 10.57
C TYR A 78 8.40 -5.44 9.84
N LEU A 79 9.55 -5.77 9.24
CA LEU A 79 9.82 -7.03 8.54
C LEU A 79 11.03 -7.73 9.14
N THR A 80 11.07 -9.02 8.96
CA THR A 80 12.24 -9.86 9.17
C THR A 80 12.36 -10.88 8.03
N THR A 81 13.41 -11.66 8.03
CA THR A 81 13.62 -12.74 7.06
C THR A 81 13.55 -14.10 7.73
N ALA A 82 13.02 -15.09 7.02
CA ALA A 82 13.00 -16.48 7.40
C ALA A 82 13.65 -17.36 6.32
N PRO A 83 14.19 -18.55 6.68
CA PRO A 83 14.67 -19.51 5.70
C PRO A 83 13.56 -19.90 4.71
N ASN A 84 13.92 -20.05 3.46
CA ASN A 84 13.03 -20.60 2.44
C ASN A 84 13.40 -22.06 2.19
N GLU A 85 12.60 -22.99 2.69
CA GLU A 85 12.85 -24.43 2.57
C GLU A 85 12.82 -24.90 1.11
N SER A 86 12.01 -24.26 0.26
CA SER A 86 11.89 -24.58 -1.16
C SER A 86 13.04 -24.04 -1.99
N ASN A 87 13.72 -23.01 -1.52
CA ASN A 87 14.87 -22.39 -2.20
C ASN A 87 15.85 -21.78 -1.20
N LYS A 88 16.85 -22.54 -0.81
CA LYS A 88 17.88 -22.14 0.17
C LYS A 88 18.69 -20.88 -0.22
N LYS A 89 18.63 -20.46 -1.48
CA LYS A 89 19.32 -19.25 -1.98
C LYS A 89 18.50 -17.96 -1.82
N SER A 90 17.22 -18.05 -1.42
CA SER A 90 16.37 -16.89 -1.25
C SER A 90 15.65 -16.95 0.10
N ALA A 91 15.76 -15.88 0.89
CA ALA A 91 15.03 -15.76 2.14
C ALA A 91 13.57 -15.30 1.87
N LEU A 92 12.66 -15.75 2.72
CA LEU A 92 11.28 -15.25 2.77
C LEU A 92 11.23 -13.98 3.62
N LEU A 93 10.38 -13.05 3.22
CA LEU A 93 10.04 -11.86 4.00
C LEU A 93 8.84 -12.16 4.88
N VAL A 94 8.94 -11.84 6.15
CA VAL A 94 7.93 -12.15 7.17
C VAL A 94 7.62 -10.89 7.98
N LEU A 95 6.35 -10.68 8.31
CA LEU A 95 5.94 -9.63 9.24
C LEU A 95 6.44 -9.90 10.65
N THR A 96 6.92 -8.86 11.31
CA THR A 96 7.13 -8.86 12.76
C THR A 96 5.82 -8.58 13.50
N LYS A 97 5.83 -8.68 14.84
CA LYS A 97 4.70 -8.19 15.67
C LYS A 97 4.40 -6.71 15.41
N LYS A 98 5.45 -5.88 15.29
CA LYS A 98 5.30 -4.45 14.97
C LYS A 98 4.64 -4.25 13.60
N GLY A 99 5.05 -5.00 12.58
CA GLY A 99 4.45 -4.96 11.24
C GLY A 99 2.98 -5.37 11.26
N SER A 100 2.64 -6.44 11.99
CA SER A 100 1.26 -6.90 12.14
C SER A 100 0.38 -5.89 12.87
N HIS A 101 0.86 -5.30 13.96
CA HIS A 101 0.13 -4.25 14.69
C HIS A 101 -0.09 -3.01 13.84
N PHE A 102 0.92 -2.60 13.05
CA PHE A 102 0.73 -1.50 12.11
C PHE A 102 -0.41 -1.79 11.11
N LEU A 103 -0.47 -3.00 10.55
CA LEU A 103 -1.53 -3.36 9.59
C LEU A 103 -2.92 -3.41 10.25
N GLU A 104 -3.04 -3.76 11.51
CA GLU A 104 -4.29 -3.66 12.26
C GLU A 104 -4.73 -2.19 12.41
N ASP A 105 -3.81 -1.30 12.77
CA ASP A 105 -4.09 0.13 12.88
C ASP A 105 -4.37 0.77 11.52
N PHE A 106 -3.67 0.34 10.47
CA PHE A 106 -3.96 0.73 9.10
C PHE A 106 -5.38 0.34 8.68
N LYS A 107 -5.82 -0.88 9.01
CA LYS A 107 -7.19 -1.35 8.73
C LYS A 107 -8.24 -0.49 9.44
N LYS A 108 -8.03 -0.17 10.71
CA LYS A 108 -8.91 0.75 11.47
C LYS A 108 -8.96 2.13 10.83
N ALA A 109 -7.80 2.68 10.45
CA ALA A 109 -7.70 3.99 9.81
C ALA A 109 -8.46 4.04 8.47
N ASN A 110 -8.43 2.96 7.69
CA ASN A 110 -9.20 2.87 6.44
C ASN A 110 -10.72 2.83 6.68
N ILE A 111 -11.16 2.12 7.71
CA ILE A 111 -12.60 2.11 8.08
C ILE A 111 -13.05 3.54 8.44
N ASP A 112 -12.25 4.27 9.19
CA ASP A 112 -12.57 5.67 9.56
C ASP A 112 -12.58 6.59 8.34
N LEU A 113 -11.66 6.40 7.40
CA LEU A 113 -11.62 7.14 6.15
C LEU A 113 -12.85 6.87 5.28
N GLU A 114 -13.24 5.59 5.12
CA GLU A 114 -14.46 5.22 4.38
C GLU A 114 -15.71 5.83 5.03
N ARG A 115 -15.80 5.82 6.35
CA ARG A 115 -16.90 6.48 7.10
C ARG A 115 -16.96 7.98 6.82
N ALA A 116 -15.80 8.65 6.78
CA ALA A 116 -15.74 10.08 6.46
C ALA A 116 -16.21 10.35 5.01
N PHE A 117 -15.81 9.52 4.06
CA PHE A 117 -16.25 9.65 2.67
C PHE A 117 -17.75 9.37 2.51
N ILE A 118 -18.28 8.36 3.20
CA ILE A 118 -19.72 8.07 3.23
C ILE A 118 -20.50 9.25 3.81
N LYS A 119 -19.99 9.90 4.85
CA LYS A 119 -20.61 11.08 5.44
C LYS A 119 -20.65 12.28 4.46
N MET A 120 -19.62 12.42 3.60
CA MET A 120 -19.54 13.51 2.62
C MET A 120 -20.36 13.26 1.38
N LEU A 121 -20.33 12.05 0.86
CA LEU A 121 -20.91 11.70 -0.45
C LEU A 121 -22.31 11.08 -0.33
N GLY A 122 -22.63 10.48 0.79
CA GLY A 122 -23.73 9.54 0.92
C GLY A 122 -23.28 8.11 0.59
N LYS A 123 -24.00 7.13 1.11
CA LYS A 123 -23.64 5.70 0.99
C LYS A 123 -23.70 5.19 -0.45
N GLU A 124 -24.70 5.61 -1.20
CA GLU A 124 -24.94 5.16 -2.57
C GLU A 124 -23.83 5.65 -3.50
N GLU A 125 -23.57 6.96 -3.51
CA GLU A 125 -22.51 7.58 -4.29
C GLU A 125 -21.13 7.07 -3.92
N PHE A 126 -20.86 6.84 -2.63
CA PHE A 126 -19.61 6.25 -2.18
C PHE A 126 -19.42 4.83 -2.75
N ASN A 127 -20.45 3.99 -2.70
CA ASN A 127 -20.38 2.64 -3.24
C ASN A 127 -20.18 2.65 -4.76
N HIS A 128 -20.87 3.54 -5.47
CA HIS A 128 -20.69 3.71 -6.92
C HIS A 128 -19.27 4.18 -7.24
N PHE A 129 -18.76 5.18 -6.54
CA PHE A 129 -17.39 5.68 -6.69
C PHE A 129 -16.35 4.58 -6.44
N LYS A 130 -16.51 3.80 -5.38
CA LYS A 130 -15.63 2.66 -5.07
C LYS A 130 -15.65 1.61 -6.18
N SER A 131 -16.81 1.32 -6.75
CA SER A 131 -16.95 0.41 -7.89
C SER A 131 -16.23 0.94 -9.14
N CYS A 132 -16.35 2.22 -9.43
CA CYS A 132 -15.64 2.86 -10.56
C CYS A 132 -14.11 2.76 -10.38
N LEU A 133 -13.60 3.00 -9.17
CA LEU A 133 -12.17 2.84 -8.88
C LEU A 133 -11.67 1.41 -9.13
N LEU A 134 -12.46 0.40 -8.76
CA LEU A 134 -12.11 -1.01 -9.02
C LEU A 134 -12.05 -1.34 -10.50
N VAL A 135 -12.99 -0.82 -11.30
CA VAL A 135 -12.99 -1.00 -12.76
C VAL A 135 -11.74 -0.35 -13.40
N LEU A 136 -11.39 0.87 -12.95
CA LEU A 136 -10.20 1.56 -13.44
C LEU A 136 -8.91 0.84 -13.05
N ASP A 137 -8.83 0.31 -11.84
CA ASP A 137 -7.67 -0.48 -11.36
C ASP A 137 -7.48 -1.74 -12.23
N GLU A 138 -8.57 -2.44 -12.57
CA GLU A 138 -8.52 -3.62 -13.43
C GLU A 138 -8.08 -3.29 -14.85
N PHE A 139 -8.53 -2.17 -15.41
CA PHE A 139 -8.08 -1.69 -16.72
C PHE A 139 -6.54 -1.54 -16.78
N PHE A 140 -5.93 -0.94 -15.76
CA PHE A 140 -4.48 -0.78 -15.73
C PHE A 140 -3.71 -2.08 -15.44
N LYS A 141 -4.31 -3.06 -14.77
CA LYS A 141 -3.71 -4.38 -14.57
C LYS A 141 -3.65 -5.17 -15.87
N THR A 142 -4.69 -5.16 -16.67
CA THR A 142 -4.75 -5.85 -17.97
C THR A 142 -3.78 -5.23 -18.97
N SER A 143 -3.67 -3.91 -19.03
CA SER A 143 -2.74 -3.20 -19.92
C SER A 143 -1.25 -3.41 -19.61
N ARG A 144 -0.90 -3.94 -18.43
CA ARG A 144 0.48 -4.28 -18.08
C ARG A 144 0.93 -5.65 -18.62
N ASN A 145 -0.01 -6.48 -19.05
CA ASN A 145 0.24 -7.84 -19.54
C ASN A 145 0.35 -7.92 -21.07
N GLU A 146 0.15 -6.81 -21.78
CA GLU A 146 0.41 -6.63 -23.20
C GLU A 146 1.78 -5.96 -23.43
#